data_e2abae5be6944563ecd2df6d700f891a
#
_entry.id   e2abae5be6944563ecd2df6d700f891a
#
_cell.length_a   1.000
_cell.length_b   1.000
_cell.length_c   1.000
_cell.angle_alpha   90.00
_cell.angle_beta   90.00
_cell.angle_gamma   90.00
#
_symmetry.space_group_name_H-M   'P 1'
#
loop_
_entity.id
_entity.type
_entity.pdbx_description
1 polymer ?
#
loop_
_entity_poly.entity_id
_entity_poly.type
_entity_poly.pdbx_seq_one_letter_code
_entity_poly.pdbx_strand_id
1 'polypeptide(L)'
;MSYPAQAQAVAQFIQQHALERPVLLGHSMGGKTAMTVALTTQIKLRALVVADIAPVSYQHSHGPLVRTLRQLDLTNLTSRQQADQALARDIPDRTLRQFLLQNLELRNNTLHWRLNLDVINTQIDSLSGFPEVVAPYDGPTLFIYGSRSDYIDATHASTIKSLFPQSQMHAIANAGHWLQAEQPEAFLSALEDFLSS
;
A
#
# COMPACT_ATOMS: atom_id res chain seq x y z
N MET A 1 10.74 9.29 6.20
CA MET A 1 9.46 8.86 5.60
C MET A 1 8.69 8.09 6.65
N SER A 2 7.64 8.67 7.25
CA SER A 2 6.87 8.04 8.33
C SER A 2 5.37 8.15 8.03
N TYR A 3 4.53 7.27 8.56
CA TYR A 3 3.08 7.35 8.36
C TYR A 3 2.45 8.65 8.85
N PRO A 4 2.84 9.22 10.01
CA PRO A 4 2.34 10.54 10.39
C PRO A 4 2.66 11.64 9.37
N ALA A 5 3.89 11.67 8.82
CA ALA A 5 4.25 12.65 7.79
C ALA A 5 3.48 12.45 6.48
N GLN A 6 3.26 11.19 6.07
CA GLN A 6 2.44 10.87 4.89
C GLN A 6 0.97 11.26 5.12
N ALA A 7 0.43 10.97 6.29
CA ALA A 7 -0.95 11.35 6.66
C ALA A 7 -1.13 12.88 6.63
N GLN A 8 -0.17 13.63 7.16
CA GLN A 8 -0.17 15.09 7.11
C GLN A 8 -0.19 15.61 5.65
N ALA A 9 0.65 15.02 4.78
CA ALA A 9 0.69 15.41 3.36
C ALA A 9 -0.65 15.13 2.65
N VAL A 10 -1.27 13.97 2.91
CA VAL A 10 -2.59 13.63 2.38
C VAL A 10 -3.66 14.59 2.92
N ALA A 11 -3.63 14.90 4.22
CA ALA A 11 -4.57 15.84 4.83
C ALA A 11 -4.44 17.25 4.21
N GLN A 12 -3.21 17.72 4.01
CA GLN A 12 -2.95 18.99 3.32
C GLN A 12 -3.46 18.99 1.89
N PHE A 13 -3.26 17.90 1.14
CA PHE A 13 -3.78 17.75 -0.21
C PHE A 13 -5.31 17.87 -0.24
N ILE A 14 -6.01 17.15 0.65
CA ILE A 14 -7.48 17.19 0.77
C ILE A 14 -7.95 18.64 1.04
N GLN A 15 -7.29 19.35 1.96
CA GLN A 15 -7.62 20.72 2.31
C GLN A 15 -7.34 21.71 1.15
N GLN A 16 -6.17 21.60 0.51
CA GLN A 16 -5.77 22.46 -0.61
C GLN A 16 -6.71 22.35 -1.81
N HIS A 17 -7.26 21.14 -2.04
CA HIS A 17 -8.20 20.89 -3.12
C HIS A 17 -9.67 21.01 -2.69
N ALA A 18 -9.93 21.50 -1.47
CA ALA A 18 -11.28 21.66 -0.92
C ALA A 18 -12.19 20.42 -1.08
N LEU A 19 -11.60 19.22 -0.90
CA LEU A 19 -12.35 17.96 -1.03
C LEU A 19 -13.23 17.77 0.21
N GLU A 20 -14.53 17.90 0.03
CA GLU A 20 -15.50 17.72 1.10
C GLU A 20 -15.81 16.24 1.32
N ARG A 21 -15.50 15.73 2.50
CA ARG A 21 -15.75 14.35 2.93
C ARG A 21 -15.40 13.31 1.86
N PRO A 22 -14.11 13.26 1.40
CA PRO A 22 -13.72 12.30 0.37
C PRO A 22 -13.82 10.85 0.87
N VAL A 23 -13.92 9.91 -0.06
CA VAL A 23 -13.57 8.51 0.18
C VAL A 23 -12.06 8.38 0.06
N LEU A 24 -11.41 7.83 1.08
CA LEU A 24 -9.97 7.58 1.06
C LEU A 24 -9.70 6.09 0.92
N LEU A 25 -9.14 5.70 -0.22
CA LEU A 25 -8.73 4.32 -0.48
C LEU A 25 -7.21 4.22 -0.47
N GLY A 26 -6.69 3.24 0.26
CA GLY A 26 -5.27 2.94 0.28
C GLY A 26 -4.99 1.44 0.20
N HIS A 27 -4.02 1.04 -0.62
CA HIS A 27 -3.53 -0.33 -0.73
C HIS A 27 -2.17 -0.47 -0.03
N SER A 28 -1.98 -1.51 0.75
CA SER A 28 -0.71 -1.85 1.39
C SER A 28 -0.17 -0.66 2.23
N MET A 29 1.01 -0.15 1.95
CA MET A 29 1.57 1.06 2.58
C MET A 29 0.62 2.26 2.48
N GLY A 30 -0.06 2.44 1.35
CA GLY A 30 -1.10 3.45 1.18
C GLY A 30 -2.29 3.24 2.12
N GLY A 31 -2.64 1.99 2.42
CA GLY A 31 -3.65 1.62 3.42
C GLY A 31 -3.26 2.05 4.84
N LYS A 32 -2.00 1.82 5.23
CA LYS A 32 -1.49 2.32 6.52
C LYS A 32 -1.51 3.85 6.58
N THR A 33 -1.16 4.52 5.48
CA THR A 33 -1.25 5.99 5.39
C THR A 33 -2.71 6.44 5.53
N ALA A 34 -3.65 5.83 4.83
CA ALA A 34 -5.07 6.16 4.89
C ALA A 34 -5.66 5.93 6.29
N MET A 35 -5.32 4.80 6.93
CA MET A 35 -5.67 4.54 8.33
C MET A 35 -5.09 5.61 9.26
N THR A 36 -3.83 6.02 9.06
CA THR A 36 -3.22 7.06 9.88
C THR A 36 -3.91 8.41 9.68
N VAL A 37 -4.33 8.78 8.47
CA VAL A 37 -5.16 9.98 8.23
C VAL A 37 -6.43 9.92 9.08
N ALA A 38 -7.17 8.83 9.01
CA ALA A 38 -8.43 8.67 9.73
C ALA A 38 -8.26 8.72 11.26
N LEU A 39 -7.16 8.14 11.78
CA LEU A 39 -6.91 8.01 13.21
C LEU A 39 -6.24 9.24 13.85
N THR A 40 -5.53 10.08 13.08
CA THR A 40 -4.65 11.11 13.66
C THR A 40 -4.91 12.52 13.13
N THR A 41 -5.79 12.70 12.14
CA THR A 41 -6.10 14.02 11.58
C THR A 41 -7.55 14.43 11.83
N GLN A 42 -7.87 15.71 11.58
CA GLN A 42 -9.25 16.24 11.68
C GLN A 42 -10.02 16.13 10.34
N ILE A 43 -9.50 15.39 9.38
CA ILE A 43 -10.16 15.18 8.08
C ILE A 43 -11.42 14.32 8.28
N LYS A 44 -12.56 14.86 7.85
CA LYS A 44 -13.81 14.13 7.82
C LYS A 44 -13.92 13.35 6.52
N LEU A 45 -13.81 12.03 6.60
CA LEU A 45 -14.00 11.13 5.46
C LEU A 45 -15.48 10.75 5.32
N ARG A 46 -15.94 10.54 4.09
CA ARG A 46 -17.19 9.85 3.81
C ARG A 46 -17.07 8.36 4.14
N ALA A 47 -15.95 7.76 3.73
CA ALA A 47 -15.60 6.38 4.02
C ALA A 47 -14.08 6.17 3.92
N LEU A 48 -13.58 5.17 4.63
CA LEU A 48 -12.21 4.66 4.53
C LEU A 48 -12.24 3.27 3.87
N VAL A 49 -11.39 3.04 2.88
CA VAL A 49 -11.18 1.73 2.27
C VAL A 49 -9.71 1.34 2.39
N VAL A 50 -9.46 0.21 3.01
CA VAL A 50 -8.12 -0.33 3.25
C VAL A 50 -7.98 -1.64 2.49
N ALA A 51 -7.10 -1.66 1.48
CA ALA A 51 -6.87 -2.85 0.67
C ALA A 51 -5.59 -3.57 1.13
N ASP A 52 -5.79 -4.78 1.60
CA ASP A 52 -4.83 -5.83 1.92
C ASP A 52 -3.66 -5.40 2.84
N ILE A 53 -4.01 -4.78 3.96
CA ILE A 53 -3.07 -4.45 5.04
C ILE A 53 -3.83 -4.25 6.36
N ALA A 54 -3.26 -4.72 7.47
CA ALA A 54 -3.80 -4.48 8.81
C ALA A 54 -3.07 -3.33 9.54
N PRO A 55 -3.68 -2.71 10.58
CA PRO A 55 -3.08 -1.66 11.40
C PRO A 55 -2.11 -2.24 12.43
N VAL A 56 -1.10 -2.99 11.95
CA VAL A 56 -0.10 -3.66 12.78
C VAL A 56 1.31 -3.47 12.24
N SER A 57 2.32 -3.74 13.06
CA SER A 57 3.70 -3.86 12.61
C SER A 57 3.97 -5.27 12.10
N TYR A 58 4.50 -5.38 10.88
CA TYR A 58 4.87 -6.66 10.28
C TYR A 58 6.34 -6.97 10.52
N GLN A 59 6.62 -8.23 10.84
CA GLN A 59 7.99 -8.71 11.08
C GLN A 59 8.77 -8.97 9.79
N HIS A 60 8.08 -9.28 8.69
CA HIS A 60 8.73 -9.45 7.39
C HIS A 60 9.03 -8.10 6.74
N SER A 61 10.26 -7.92 6.38
CA SER A 61 10.75 -6.68 5.77
C SER A 61 10.92 -6.84 4.27
N HIS A 62 10.49 -5.83 3.51
CA HIS A 62 10.83 -5.70 2.08
C HIS A 62 12.29 -5.26 1.85
N GLY A 63 13.08 -5.14 2.91
CA GLY A 63 14.48 -4.72 2.86
C GLY A 63 15.35 -5.51 1.86
N PRO A 64 15.29 -6.85 1.82
CA PRO A 64 16.02 -7.62 0.80
C PRO A 64 15.65 -7.21 -0.62
N LEU A 65 14.36 -7.05 -0.91
CA LEU A 65 13.87 -6.63 -2.23
C LEU A 65 14.40 -5.25 -2.63
N VAL A 66 14.32 -4.27 -1.72
CA VAL A 66 14.83 -2.91 -1.97
C VAL A 66 16.34 -2.92 -2.20
N ARG A 67 17.09 -3.73 -1.44
CA ARG A 67 18.53 -3.88 -1.65
C ARG A 67 18.85 -4.45 -3.03
N THR A 68 18.12 -5.49 -3.46
CA THR A 68 18.28 -6.07 -4.82
C THR A 68 18.06 -5.01 -5.90
N LEU A 69 17.00 -4.20 -5.79
CA LEU A 69 16.74 -3.12 -6.76
C LEU A 69 17.86 -2.06 -6.77
N ARG A 70 18.39 -1.70 -5.60
CA ARG A 70 19.50 -0.74 -5.47
C ARG A 70 20.81 -1.25 -6.08
N GLN A 71 21.04 -2.57 -6.01
CA GLN A 71 22.26 -3.22 -6.52
C GLN A 71 22.21 -3.46 -8.03
N LEU A 72 21.05 -3.28 -8.67
CA LEU A 72 20.93 -3.42 -10.11
C LEU A 72 21.77 -2.36 -10.82
N ASP A 73 22.81 -2.80 -11.53
CA ASP A 73 23.62 -1.92 -12.36
C ASP A 73 22.83 -1.52 -13.62
N LEU A 74 22.42 -0.26 -13.68
CA LEU A 74 21.68 0.30 -14.80
C LEU A 74 22.56 0.83 -15.93
N THR A 75 23.88 0.90 -15.75
CA THR A 75 24.83 1.59 -16.68
C THR A 75 24.81 0.99 -18.09
N ASN A 76 24.66 -0.34 -18.16
CA ASN A 76 24.69 -1.08 -19.43
C ASN A 76 23.31 -1.58 -19.87
N LEU A 77 22.23 -1.16 -19.18
CA LEU A 77 20.88 -1.56 -19.52
C LEU A 77 20.18 -0.45 -20.30
N THR A 78 19.63 -0.81 -21.46
CA THR A 78 18.95 0.13 -22.37
C THR A 78 17.44 -0.10 -22.43
N SER A 79 16.94 -1.15 -21.77
CA SER A 79 15.51 -1.49 -21.78
C SER A 79 15.05 -2.13 -20.47
N ARG A 80 13.75 -2.00 -20.19
CA ARG A 80 13.11 -2.72 -19.07
C ARG A 80 13.21 -4.22 -19.21
N GLN A 81 13.25 -4.73 -20.45
CA GLN A 81 13.41 -6.16 -20.69
C GLN A 81 14.78 -6.67 -20.21
N GLN A 82 15.85 -5.93 -20.46
CA GLN A 82 17.19 -6.28 -19.96
C GLN A 82 17.22 -6.20 -18.41
N ALA A 83 16.58 -5.21 -17.81
CA ALA A 83 16.45 -5.10 -16.36
C ALA A 83 15.64 -6.28 -15.77
N ASP A 84 14.55 -6.72 -16.43
CA ASP A 84 13.78 -7.92 -16.02
C ASP A 84 14.66 -9.18 -16.03
N GLN A 85 15.46 -9.38 -17.08
CA GLN A 85 16.37 -10.51 -17.17
C GLN A 85 17.46 -10.46 -16.08
N ALA A 86 18.01 -9.28 -15.81
CA ALA A 86 19.05 -9.11 -14.79
C ALA A 86 18.51 -9.41 -13.37
N LEU A 87 17.25 -9.07 -13.10
CA LEU A 87 16.59 -9.32 -11.81
C LEU A 87 16.01 -10.74 -11.67
N ALA A 88 15.93 -11.52 -12.75
CA ALA A 88 15.21 -12.80 -12.75
C ALA A 88 15.73 -13.83 -11.75
N ARG A 89 17.03 -13.80 -11.46
CA ARG A 89 17.67 -14.69 -10.48
C ARG A 89 17.28 -14.34 -9.04
N ASP A 90 17.29 -13.05 -8.71
CA ASP A 90 17.14 -12.57 -7.33
C ASP A 90 15.68 -12.31 -6.97
N ILE A 91 14.83 -12.09 -7.97
CA ILE A 91 13.37 -11.93 -7.85
C ILE A 91 12.72 -12.90 -8.85
N PRO A 92 12.47 -14.17 -8.46
CA PRO A 92 11.94 -15.19 -9.37
C PRO A 92 10.51 -14.90 -9.89
N ASP A 93 9.69 -14.21 -9.08
CA ASP A 93 8.33 -13.86 -9.49
C ASP A 93 8.33 -12.80 -10.59
N ARG A 94 7.92 -13.21 -11.79
CA ARG A 94 7.87 -12.35 -12.97
C ARG A 94 6.86 -11.21 -12.82
N THR A 95 5.73 -11.46 -12.20
CA THR A 95 4.67 -10.45 -12.01
C THR A 95 5.17 -9.33 -11.11
N LEU A 96 5.81 -9.71 -10.00
CA LEU A 96 6.45 -8.76 -9.10
C LEU A 96 7.55 -7.95 -9.82
N ARG A 97 8.42 -8.60 -10.60
CA ARG A 97 9.46 -7.86 -11.37
C ARG A 97 8.84 -6.85 -12.32
N GLN A 98 7.85 -7.27 -13.10
CA GLN A 98 7.17 -6.37 -14.04
C GLN A 98 6.52 -5.17 -13.35
N PHE A 99 5.92 -5.38 -12.19
CA PHE A 99 5.37 -4.30 -11.37
C PHE A 99 6.48 -3.34 -10.89
N LEU A 100 7.56 -3.86 -10.33
CA LEU A 100 8.68 -3.04 -9.84
C LEU A 100 9.32 -2.22 -10.97
N LEU A 101 9.49 -2.82 -12.15
CA LEU A 101 10.10 -2.20 -13.31
C LEU A 101 9.23 -1.10 -13.97
N GLN A 102 7.96 -0.95 -13.59
CA GLN A 102 7.17 0.24 -13.98
C GLN A 102 7.78 1.54 -13.42
N ASN A 103 8.58 1.43 -12.37
CA ASN A 103 9.30 2.55 -11.76
C ASN A 103 10.66 2.83 -12.44
N LEU A 104 11.03 2.10 -13.47
CA LEU A 104 12.16 2.46 -14.34
C LEU A 104 11.68 3.38 -15.47
N GLU A 105 12.40 4.45 -15.68
CA GLU A 105 12.20 5.36 -16.81
C GLU A 105 13.48 5.52 -17.62
N LEU A 106 13.32 5.73 -18.92
CA LEU A 106 14.42 6.04 -19.82
C LEU A 106 14.54 7.56 -19.95
N ARG A 107 15.67 8.11 -19.49
CA ARG A 107 16.02 9.54 -19.66
C ARG A 107 17.38 9.62 -20.35
N ASN A 108 17.48 10.38 -21.43
CA ASN A 108 18.72 10.56 -22.17
C ASN A 108 19.43 9.23 -22.50
N ASN A 109 18.66 8.23 -22.93
CA ASN A 109 19.16 6.89 -23.26
C ASN A 109 19.73 6.10 -22.07
N THR A 110 19.47 6.51 -20.84
CA THR A 110 19.88 5.84 -19.62
C THR A 110 18.67 5.50 -18.75
N LEU A 111 18.66 4.31 -18.15
CA LEU A 111 17.61 3.90 -17.23
C LEU A 111 17.83 4.51 -15.84
N HIS A 112 16.78 5.02 -15.26
CA HIS A 112 16.77 5.60 -13.91
C HIS A 112 15.59 5.09 -13.10
N TRP A 113 15.79 4.85 -11.82
CA TRP A 113 14.69 4.64 -10.89
C TRP A 113 13.96 5.95 -10.61
N ARG A 114 12.65 5.96 -10.77
CA ARG A 114 11.77 7.07 -10.32
C ARG A 114 11.71 7.16 -8.80
N LEU A 115 11.92 6.03 -8.13
CA LEU A 115 11.90 5.89 -6.69
C LEU A 115 13.25 6.28 -6.09
N ASN A 116 13.22 6.95 -4.94
CA ASN A 116 14.43 7.14 -4.14
C ASN A 116 14.67 5.88 -3.28
N LEU A 117 15.31 4.87 -3.89
CA LEU A 117 15.56 3.59 -3.24
C LEU A 117 16.48 3.71 -2.01
N ASP A 118 17.34 4.73 -1.95
CA ASP A 118 18.20 4.97 -0.78
C ASP A 118 17.38 5.39 0.43
N VAL A 119 16.47 6.35 0.24
CA VAL A 119 15.55 6.78 1.30
C VAL A 119 14.60 5.64 1.70
N ILE A 120 14.08 4.88 0.75
CA ILE A 120 13.22 3.73 1.06
C ILE A 120 13.99 2.71 1.89
N ASN A 121 15.21 2.35 1.49
CA ASN A 121 16.03 1.38 2.20
C ASN A 121 16.33 1.80 3.64
N THR A 122 16.62 3.08 3.88
CA THR A 122 16.90 3.58 5.23
C THR A 122 15.66 3.70 6.12
N GLN A 123 14.46 3.72 5.53
CA GLN A 123 13.20 3.90 6.24
C GLN A 123 12.32 2.63 6.24
N ILE A 124 12.82 1.53 5.71
CA ILE A 124 12.01 0.31 5.47
C ILE A 124 11.40 -0.25 6.76
N ASP A 125 12.12 -0.20 7.87
CA ASP A 125 11.64 -0.68 9.16
C ASP A 125 10.49 0.19 9.69
N SER A 126 10.59 1.52 9.51
CA SER A 126 9.48 2.43 9.83
C SER A 126 8.25 2.19 8.97
N LEU A 127 8.43 1.77 7.70
CA LEU A 127 7.34 1.44 6.78
C LEU A 127 6.71 0.07 7.07
N SER A 128 7.44 -0.84 7.71
CA SER A 128 6.89 -2.12 8.18
C SER A 128 6.03 -1.94 9.45
N GLY A 129 6.26 -0.88 10.22
CA GLY A 129 5.54 -0.54 11.45
C GLY A 129 4.11 -0.04 11.23
N PHE A 130 3.46 0.31 12.34
CA PHE A 130 2.22 1.10 12.40
C PHE A 130 2.36 2.11 13.54
N PRO A 131 1.90 3.37 13.40
CA PRO A 131 2.04 4.37 14.44
C PRO A 131 1.17 4.04 15.66
N GLU A 132 1.63 4.45 16.83
CA GLU A 132 0.78 4.45 18.02
C GLU A 132 -0.37 5.46 17.84
N VAL A 133 -1.57 5.04 18.19
CA VAL A 133 -2.79 5.85 18.08
C VAL A 133 -3.56 5.80 19.40
N VAL A 134 -4.20 6.92 19.72
CA VAL A 134 -4.80 7.13 21.06
C VAL A 134 -6.31 6.88 21.03
N ALA A 135 -6.98 7.06 19.88
CA ALA A 135 -8.42 6.96 19.76
C ALA A 135 -8.83 6.19 18.50
N PRO A 136 -9.94 5.44 18.54
CA PRO A 136 -10.49 4.77 17.36
C PRO A 136 -11.06 5.77 16.36
N TYR A 137 -11.24 5.31 15.13
CA TYR A 137 -11.97 6.00 14.08
C TYR A 137 -13.36 5.37 13.91
N ASP A 138 -14.43 6.13 14.20
CA ASP A 138 -15.81 5.66 14.19
C ASP A 138 -16.52 5.82 12.83
N GLY A 139 -15.81 6.23 11.78
CA GLY A 139 -16.38 6.36 10.44
C GLY A 139 -16.52 5.01 9.71
N PRO A 140 -17.36 4.97 8.65
CA PRO A 140 -17.51 3.79 7.81
C PRO A 140 -16.16 3.34 7.24
N THR A 141 -15.84 2.06 7.44
CA THR A 141 -14.54 1.50 7.03
C THR A 141 -14.73 0.13 6.39
N LEU A 142 -14.10 -0.08 5.22
CA LEU A 142 -14.00 -1.38 4.56
C LEU A 142 -12.55 -1.84 4.57
N PHE A 143 -12.31 -3.02 5.13
CA PHE A 143 -11.08 -3.79 4.89
C PHE A 143 -11.39 -4.85 3.83
N ILE A 144 -10.75 -4.71 2.66
CA ILE A 144 -10.88 -5.64 1.54
C ILE A 144 -9.53 -6.34 1.35
N TYR A 145 -9.51 -7.67 1.29
CA TYR A 145 -8.25 -8.42 1.30
C TYR A 145 -8.34 -9.68 0.43
N GLY A 146 -7.17 -10.13 -0.05
CA GLY A 146 -7.07 -11.35 -0.84
C GLY A 146 -7.12 -12.59 0.04
N SER A 147 -7.92 -13.60 -0.35
CA SER A 147 -8.04 -14.85 0.41
C SER A 147 -6.76 -15.70 0.44
N ARG A 148 -5.77 -15.37 -0.40
CA ARG A 148 -4.43 -16.00 -0.46
C ARG A 148 -3.33 -15.07 0.03
N SER A 149 -3.70 -13.92 0.61
CA SER A 149 -2.76 -12.94 1.16
C SER A 149 -2.53 -13.19 2.65
N ASP A 150 -1.29 -13.00 3.10
CA ASP A 150 -0.91 -13.12 4.52
C ASP A 150 -0.95 -11.77 5.26
N TYR A 151 -1.39 -10.68 4.59
CA TYR A 151 -1.42 -9.34 5.21
C TYR A 151 -2.62 -9.11 6.12
N ILE A 152 -3.72 -9.82 5.91
CA ILE A 152 -4.87 -9.83 6.84
C ILE A 152 -5.28 -11.27 7.10
N ASP A 153 -5.26 -11.66 8.36
CA ASP A 153 -5.73 -12.95 8.86
C ASP A 153 -6.60 -12.78 10.11
N ALA A 154 -7.07 -13.90 10.67
CA ALA A 154 -7.93 -13.91 11.84
C ALA A 154 -7.29 -13.26 13.08
N THR A 155 -5.97 -13.23 13.20
CA THR A 155 -5.25 -12.65 14.35
C THR A 155 -5.35 -11.12 14.37
N HIS A 156 -5.56 -10.50 13.21
CA HIS A 156 -5.68 -9.05 13.07
C HIS A 156 -7.08 -8.51 13.38
N ALA A 157 -8.11 -9.37 13.43
CA ALA A 157 -9.51 -8.98 13.56
C ALA A 157 -9.80 -8.13 14.82
N SER A 158 -9.21 -8.51 15.96
CA SER A 158 -9.39 -7.77 17.22
C SER A 158 -8.78 -6.37 17.15
N THR A 159 -7.58 -6.23 16.61
CA THR A 159 -6.90 -4.94 16.43
C THR A 159 -7.67 -4.05 15.46
N ILE A 160 -8.12 -4.60 14.33
CA ILE A 160 -8.95 -3.88 13.36
C ILE A 160 -10.21 -3.36 14.05
N LYS A 161 -10.95 -4.22 14.76
CA LYS A 161 -12.19 -3.81 15.44
C LYS A 161 -11.97 -2.80 16.57
N SER A 162 -10.85 -2.85 17.26
CA SER A 162 -10.54 -1.88 18.32
C SER A 162 -10.26 -0.47 17.77
N LEU A 163 -9.59 -0.37 16.62
CA LEU A 163 -9.24 0.90 15.99
C LEU A 163 -10.31 1.41 15.00
N PHE A 164 -11.11 0.50 14.42
CA PHE A 164 -12.16 0.79 13.45
C PHE A 164 -13.44 0.03 13.80
N PRO A 165 -14.19 0.46 14.84
CA PRO A 165 -15.37 -0.26 15.33
C PRO A 165 -16.45 -0.49 14.27
N GLN A 166 -16.60 0.45 13.30
CA GLN A 166 -17.54 0.37 12.20
C GLN A 166 -17.01 -0.37 10.96
N SER A 167 -15.89 -1.11 11.12
CA SER A 167 -15.28 -1.81 9.98
C SER A 167 -16.10 -3.01 9.52
N GLN A 168 -16.17 -3.14 8.20
CA GLN A 168 -16.58 -4.34 7.48
C GLN A 168 -15.34 -5.04 6.91
N MET A 169 -15.37 -6.37 6.85
CA MET A 169 -14.28 -7.20 6.33
C MET A 169 -14.77 -7.93 5.08
N HIS A 170 -14.07 -7.81 3.96
CA HIS A 170 -14.45 -8.47 2.70
C HIS A 170 -13.26 -9.20 2.08
N ALA A 171 -13.34 -10.52 1.99
CA ALA A 171 -12.32 -11.36 1.36
C ALA A 171 -12.59 -11.53 -0.14
N ILE A 172 -11.62 -11.20 -0.99
CA ILE A 172 -11.67 -11.49 -2.42
C ILE A 172 -11.14 -12.89 -2.67
N ALA A 173 -12.00 -13.76 -3.14
CA ALA A 173 -11.65 -15.16 -3.45
C ALA A 173 -10.56 -15.24 -4.53
N ASN A 174 -9.61 -16.16 -4.35
CA ASN A 174 -8.50 -16.42 -5.29
C ASN A 174 -7.57 -15.22 -5.58
N ALA A 175 -7.61 -14.16 -4.76
CA ALA A 175 -6.68 -13.04 -4.84
C ALA A 175 -5.56 -13.17 -3.80
N GLY A 176 -4.37 -12.71 -4.16
CA GLY A 176 -3.25 -12.42 -3.27
C GLY A 176 -3.19 -10.94 -2.91
N HIS A 177 -1.98 -10.44 -2.67
CA HIS A 177 -1.74 -9.04 -2.28
C HIS A 177 -2.18 -8.01 -3.33
N TRP A 178 -2.15 -8.37 -4.60
CA TRP A 178 -2.53 -7.49 -5.71
C TRP A 178 -3.98 -7.69 -6.15
N LEU A 179 -4.89 -7.79 -5.17
CA LEU A 179 -6.30 -8.15 -5.37
C LEU A 179 -7.02 -7.32 -6.44
N GLN A 180 -6.70 -6.02 -6.55
CA GLN A 180 -7.27 -5.12 -7.56
C GLN A 180 -6.78 -5.43 -8.98
N ALA A 181 -5.64 -6.11 -9.12
CA ALA A 181 -5.11 -6.54 -10.41
C ALA A 181 -5.44 -8.01 -10.71
N GLU A 182 -5.50 -8.85 -9.68
CA GLU A 182 -5.77 -10.28 -9.80
C GLU A 182 -7.26 -10.57 -9.99
N GLN A 183 -8.14 -9.80 -9.34
CA GLN A 183 -9.60 -9.96 -9.37
C GLN A 183 -10.33 -8.61 -9.47
N PRO A 184 -10.13 -7.84 -10.56
CA PRO A 184 -10.61 -6.46 -10.68
C PRO A 184 -12.12 -6.32 -10.56
N GLU A 185 -12.90 -7.24 -11.14
CA GLU A 185 -14.37 -7.19 -11.10
C GLU A 185 -14.91 -7.42 -9.68
N ALA A 186 -14.37 -8.41 -8.97
CA ALA A 186 -14.76 -8.69 -7.59
C ALA A 186 -14.35 -7.55 -6.65
N PHE A 187 -13.18 -6.93 -6.90
CA PHE A 187 -12.73 -5.77 -6.14
C PHE A 187 -13.66 -4.56 -6.34
N LEU A 188 -14.04 -4.26 -7.58
CA LEU A 188 -14.95 -3.16 -7.90
C LEU A 188 -16.35 -3.41 -7.31
N SER A 189 -16.91 -4.62 -7.44
CA SER A 189 -18.20 -4.97 -6.86
C SER A 189 -18.22 -4.74 -5.34
N ALA A 190 -17.20 -5.19 -4.63
CA ALA A 190 -17.10 -4.97 -3.18
C ALA A 190 -17.03 -3.49 -2.78
N LEU A 191 -16.36 -2.67 -3.60
CA LEU A 191 -16.33 -1.22 -3.40
C LEU A 191 -17.70 -0.57 -3.64
N GLU A 192 -18.36 -0.92 -4.73
CA GLU A 192 -19.68 -0.39 -5.09
C GLU A 192 -20.73 -0.74 -4.05
N ASP A 193 -20.77 -1.98 -3.58
CA ASP A 193 -21.67 -2.46 -2.53
C ASP A 193 -21.47 -1.66 -1.23
N PHE A 194 -20.22 -1.47 -0.82
CA PHE A 194 -19.88 -0.71 0.39
C PHE A 194 -20.21 0.79 0.27
N LEU A 195 -19.93 1.40 -0.88
CA LEU A 195 -20.12 2.84 -1.07
C LEU A 195 -21.58 3.24 -1.33
N SER A 196 -22.44 2.25 -1.66
CA SER A 196 -23.88 2.43 -1.90
C SER A 196 -24.73 2.19 -0.63
N SER A 197 -24.14 1.59 0.41
CA SER A 197 -24.78 1.32 1.70
C SER A 197 -24.68 2.54 2.62
#